data_72e16546dc8e23a152ba03c88b7645df
#
_entry.id   72e16546dc8e23a152ba03c88b7645df
#
_cell.length_a   1.000
_cell.length_b   1.000
_cell.length_c   1.000
_cell.angle_alpha   90.00
_cell.angle_beta   90.00
_cell.angle_gamma   90.00
#
_symmetry.space_group_name_H-M   'P 1'
#
loop_
_entity.id
_entity.type
_entity.pdbx_description
1 polymer ?
#
loop_
_entity_poly.entity_id
_entity_poly.type
_entity_poly.pdbx_seq_one_letter_code
_entity_poly.pdbx_strand_id
1 'polypeptide(L)'
;MESTGTDMKHKNIFLKKSGILIMAVLAMVTTLCTRPLAAFADGDDTYWPEGPQINSPCAVVMEVNTGTVLYEKNSHEKHYPASITKILTTYLAILNCKMDEKVTFSKEAVKESSDGSSSIKRDVGEEMTMEQTLYGVMLESANECAYAAAEHTGKKLGGDYSTFIDLMNKEAKKLGCTDTHFNNANGLPDENHWTSAYDMGLISCAAYRNDEFRKITGTKTYFIPPTNKHTEDTPLYNHHAMLHPFKSYSQFVNQDCTGGKTGYTSVANSTLVTYAERDGLTLCAVIMNAQSPDQYADTNTLLNYYFSNFKALSIAENENSAAADDTPDLGVMNEHGMYAKVSENYVVLPNNADFSSVKREAADMKSDNADALATVRYKYGDHVVGCVDLLKSGAKVDLSYFDEDSRQNRDSDIIRIKPVYFLWVLIFIAVIILSIFMLRRVSDNIYVLKHKWSMKKKQRERFREHKLERKQRRRRDNLKFSGRHKY
;
A
#
# COMPACT_ATOMS: atom_id res chain seq x y z
N MET A 1 53.43 56.69 10.62
CA MET A 1 53.44 55.21 10.64
C MET A 1 52.33 54.60 11.54
N GLU A 2 51.19 55.27 11.67
CA GLU A 2 50.13 54.91 12.64
C GLU A 2 48.76 54.57 12.01
N SER A 3 48.63 54.55 10.68
CA SER A 3 47.30 54.35 10.05
C SER A 3 46.92 52.89 9.72
N THR A 4 47.80 51.89 9.96
CA THR A 4 47.53 50.49 9.57
C THR A 4 47.01 49.60 10.70
N GLY A 5 47.00 50.09 11.95
CA GLY A 5 46.57 49.31 13.12
C GLY A 5 45.07 49.36 13.37
N THR A 6 44.42 50.45 13.03
CA THR A 6 42.97 50.68 13.25
C THR A 6 42.11 49.91 12.24
N ASP A 7 42.57 49.80 11.00
CA ASP A 7 41.82 49.13 9.92
C ASP A 7 41.76 47.58 10.14
N MET A 8 42.79 46.98 10.76
CA MET A 8 42.81 45.57 11.12
C MET A 8 41.93 45.21 12.33
N LYS A 9 41.80 46.12 13.31
CA LYS A 9 40.91 45.92 14.47
C LYS A 9 39.41 45.98 14.04
N HIS A 10 39.05 46.92 13.22
CA HIS A 10 37.66 47.01 12.71
C HIS A 10 37.29 45.81 11.82
N LYS A 11 38.16 45.28 10.99
CA LYS A 11 37.92 44.07 10.19
C LYS A 11 37.79 42.79 11.03
N ASN A 12 38.55 42.65 12.09
CA ASN A 12 38.42 41.49 12.99
C ASN A 12 37.14 41.53 13.85
N ILE A 13 36.69 42.71 14.20
CA ILE A 13 35.40 42.92 14.94
C ILE A 13 34.19 42.64 14.01
N PHE A 14 34.28 43.04 12.75
CA PHE A 14 33.23 42.76 11.76
C PHE A 14 33.15 41.27 11.43
N LEU A 15 34.27 40.55 11.26
CA LEU A 15 34.30 39.11 11.03
C LEU A 15 33.80 38.32 12.26
N LYS A 16 34.13 38.74 13.48
CA LYS A 16 33.57 38.16 14.69
C LYS A 16 32.06 38.33 14.83
N LYS A 17 31.58 39.56 14.57
CA LYS A 17 30.13 39.88 14.62
C LYS A 17 29.35 39.13 13.52
N SER A 18 29.87 39.00 12.30
CA SER A 18 29.25 38.21 11.23
C SER A 18 29.25 36.71 11.55
N GLY A 19 30.30 36.18 12.17
CA GLY A 19 30.36 34.77 12.62
C GLY A 19 29.35 34.49 13.74
N ILE A 20 29.19 35.40 14.68
CA ILE A 20 28.19 35.29 15.76
C ILE A 20 26.76 35.36 15.19
N LEU A 21 26.48 36.22 14.21
CA LEU A 21 25.19 36.34 13.57
C LEU A 21 24.84 35.04 12.77
N ILE A 22 25.81 34.49 12.06
CA ILE A 22 25.62 33.22 11.33
C ILE A 22 25.37 32.04 12.30
N MET A 23 26.11 31.98 13.42
CA MET A 23 25.87 30.97 14.46
C MET A 23 24.50 31.17 15.13
N ALA A 24 24.08 32.40 15.39
CA ALA A 24 22.76 32.69 15.97
C ALA A 24 21.62 32.31 14.99
N VAL A 25 21.78 32.57 13.71
CA VAL A 25 20.81 32.16 12.67
C VAL A 25 20.81 30.64 12.51
N LEU A 26 21.97 29.97 12.54
CA LEU A 26 22.06 28.50 12.50
C LEU A 26 21.42 27.86 13.74
N ALA A 27 21.66 28.43 14.93
CA ALA A 27 21.03 27.97 16.17
C ALA A 27 19.51 28.21 16.17
N MET A 28 19.04 29.32 15.57
CA MET A 28 17.62 29.60 15.43
C MET A 28 16.93 28.66 14.43
N VAL A 29 17.61 28.31 13.33
CA VAL A 29 17.12 27.33 12.35
C VAL A 29 17.13 25.92 12.93
N THR A 30 18.17 25.54 13.69
CA THR A 30 18.20 24.22 14.34
C THR A 30 17.15 24.11 15.45
N THR A 31 16.89 25.17 16.23
CA THR A 31 15.82 25.16 17.23
C THR A 31 14.41 25.18 16.62
N LEU A 32 14.23 25.74 15.41
CA LEU A 32 12.96 25.61 14.66
C LEU A 32 12.80 24.19 14.07
N CYS A 33 13.89 23.55 13.65
CA CYS A 33 13.85 22.18 13.09
C CYS A 33 13.78 21.08 14.17
N THR A 34 14.17 21.38 15.43
CA THR A 34 14.12 20.41 16.54
C THR A 34 12.88 20.55 17.42
N ARG A 35 12.04 21.55 17.20
CA ARG A 35 10.69 21.47 17.73
C ARG A 35 10.02 20.35 16.90
N PRO A 36 9.54 19.25 17.54
CA PRO A 36 8.58 18.41 16.85
C PRO A 36 7.52 19.38 16.34
N LEU A 37 7.22 19.37 15.03
CA LEU A 37 5.93 19.85 14.59
C LEU A 37 4.95 19.00 15.42
N ALA A 38 4.49 19.55 16.53
CA ALA A 38 3.22 19.13 17.04
C ALA A 38 2.28 19.45 15.88
N ALA A 39 1.98 18.41 15.08
CA ALA A 39 0.80 18.46 14.29
C ALA A 39 -0.26 18.94 15.28
N PHE A 40 -0.86 20.09 15.01
CA PHE A 40 -2.16 20.37 15.57
C PHE A 40 -3.05 19.30 14.92
N ALA A 41 -3.00 18.10 15.49
CA ALA A 41 -4.11 17.18 15.42
C ALA A 41 -5.26 17.99 16.02
N ASP A 42 -6.22 18.38 15.21
CA ASP A 42 -7.56 18.61 15.71
C ASP A 42 -7.84 17.41 16.61
N GLY A 43 -8.07 17.68 17.90
CA GLY A 43 -8.04 16.66 18.92
C GLY A 43 -9.18 15.67 18.81
N ASP A 44 -8.97 14.68 17.99
CA ASP A 44 -9.66 13.39 18.07
C ASP A 44 -8.59 12.41 18.58
N ASP A 45 -8.60 12.14 19.90
CA ASP A 45 -7.76 11.12 20.56
C ASP A 45 -8.20 9.69 20.13
N THR A 46 -8.41 9.47 18.84
CA THR A 46 -8.81 8.19 18.30
C THR A 46 -7.56 7.31 18.13
N TYR A 47 -7.39 6.38 19.05
CA TYR A 47 -6.29 5.41 19.02
C TYR A 47 -6.60 4.30 18.01
N TRP A 48 -5.83 4.22 16.94
CA TRP A 48 -5.82 3.07 16.02
C TRP A 48 -4.55 2.23 16.25
N PRO A 49 -4.68 0.93 16.58
CA PRO A 49 -3.52 0.07 16.84
C PRO A 49 -2.59 -0.01 15.64
N GLU A 50 -1.31 0.34 15.83
CA GLU A 50 -0.28 0.06 14.83
C GLU A 50 -0.12 -1.45 14.65
N GLY A 51 -0.12 -1.91 13.41
CA GLY A 51 0.04 -3.32 13.09
C GLY A 51 1.45 -3.85 13.40
N PRO A 52 1.61 -5.17 13.48
CA PRO A 52 2.91 -5.79 13.70
C PRO A 52 3.81 -5.61 12.48
N GLN A 53 5.13 -5.62 12.71
CA GLN A 53 6.10 -5.69 11.63
C GLN A 53 6.10 -7.10 11.02
N ILE A 54 6.11 -7.17 9.70
CA ILE A 54 6.15 -8.42 8.91
C ILE A 54 7.30 -8.41 7.91
N ASN A 55 7.76 -9.60 7.50
CA ASN A 55 8.84 -9.74 6.52
C ASN A 55 8.34 -9.50 5.08
N SER A 56 7.13 -9.94 4.76
CA SER A 56 6.56 -9.80 3.42
C SER A 56 6.53 -8.34 2.96
N PRO A 57 6.92 -8.05 1.71
CA PRO A 57 7.01 -6.70 1.19
C PRO A 57 5.68 -5.98 1.11
N CYS A 58 4.62 -6.68 0.65
CA CYS A 58 3.31 -6.09 0.40
C CYS A 58 2.22 -6.88 1.10
N ALA A 59 1.34 -6.19 1.82
CA ALA A 59 0.24 -6.82 2.54
C ALA A 59 -0.94 -5.88 2.77
N VAL A 60 -2.13 -6.47 2.91
CA VAL A 60 -3.33 -5.81 3.43
C VAL A 60 -4.12 -6.77 4.31
N VAL A 61 -4.76 -6.26 5.34
CA VAL A 61 -5.81 -6.97 6.09
C VAL A 61 -7.08 -6.14 6.06
N MET A 62 -8.16 -6.76 5.60
CA MET A 62 -9.49 -6.14 5.54
C MET A 62 -10.49 -6.97 6.33
N GLU A 63 -11.45 -6.30 6.98
CA GLU A 63 -12.63 -7.00 7.45
C GLU A 63 -13.60 -7.17 6.28
N VAL A 64 -14.05 -8.40 6.06
CA VAL A 64 -14.75 -8.81 4.84
C VAL A 64 -16.10 -8.11 4.64
N ASN A 65 -16.91 -7.99 5.70
CA ASN A 65 -18.29 -7.51 5.58
C ASN A 65 -18.38 -5.99 5.55
N THR A 66 -17.55 -5.30 6.32
CA THR A 66 -17.55 -3.84 6.41
C THR A 66 -16.60 -3.17 5.40
N GLY A 67 -15.66 -3.93 4.85
CA GLY A 67 -14.59 -3.38 4.00
C GLY A 67 -13.53 -2.58 4.79
N THR A 68 -13.59 -2.58 6.12
CA THR A 68 -12.64 -1.85 6.96
C THR A 68 -11.22 -2.35 6.73
N VAL A 69 -10.33 -1.44 6.36
CA VAL A 69 -8.91 -1.72 6.20
C VAL A 69 -8.25 -1.63 7.57
N LEU A 70 -7.71 -2.75 8.06
CA LEU A 70 -7.08 -2.86 9.36
C LEU A 70 -5.56 -2.69 9.30
N TYR A 71 -4.95 -3.16 8.22
CA TYR A 71 -3.50 -3.11 8.00
C TYR A 71 -3.15 -2.88 6.54
N GLU A 72 -2.13 -2.08 6.32
CA GLU A 72 -1.54 -1.85 5.00
C GLU A 72 -0.02 -1.78 5.09
N LYS A 73 0.65 -2.44 4.14
CA LYS A 73 2.08 -2.31 3.89
C LYS A 73 2.32 -2.38 2.41
N ASN A 74 2.76 -1.28 1.78
CA ASN A 74 2.96 -1.17 0.33
C ASN A 74 1.79 -1.76 -0.47
N SER A 75 0.57 -1.56 0.02
CA SER A 75 -0.62 -2.29 -0.41
C SER A 75 -1.04 -1.95 -1.84
N HIS A 76 -0.65 -0.79 -2.36
CA HIS A 76 -0.92 -0.31 -3.72
C HIS A 76 0.20 -0.55 -4.73
N GLU A 77 1.30 -1.20 -4.31
CA GLU A 77 2.36 -1.56 -5.25
C GLU A 77 1.90 -2.67 -6.21
N LYS A 78 2.15 -2.46 -7.51
CA LYS A 78 1.78 -3.41 -8.57
C LYS A 78 2.75 -4.59 -8.59
N HIS A 79 2.20 -5.79 -8.50
CA HIS A 79 2.94 -7.05 -8.56
C HIS A 79 2.21 -8.08 -9.41
N TYR A 80 2.92 -9.10 -9.85
CA TYR A 80 2.31 -10.27 -10.46
C TYR A 80 1.51 -11.04 -9.40
N PRO A 81 0.21 -11.31 -9.64
CA PRO A 81 -0.63 -12.02 -8.67
C PRO A 81 -0.33 -13.51 -8.55
N ALA A 82 0.22 -14.13 -9.58
CA ALA A 82 0.23 -15.58 -9.71
C ALA A 82 -1.19 -16.16 -9.55
N SER A 83 -1.33 -17.36 -8.98
CA SER A 83 -2.62 -18.07 -8.92
C SER A 83 -3.66 -17.48 -7.96
N ILE A 84 -3.39 -16.39 -7.23
CA ILE A 84 -4.47 -15.70 -6.51
C ILE A 84 -5.47 -15.03 -7.48
N THR A 85 -5.09 -14.81 -8.75
CA THR A 85 -5.98 -14.44 -9.87
C THR A 85 -7.23 -15.32 -9.93
N LYS A 86 -7.09 -16.61 -9.62
CA LYS A 86 -8.15 -17.62 -9.68
C LYS A 86 -9.32 -17.35 -8.71
N ILE A 87 -9.14 -16.47 -7.74
CA ILE A 87 -10.22 -15.99 -6.86
C ILE A 87 -11.27 -15.27 -7.70
N LEU A 88 -10.86 -14.30 -8.54
CA LEU A 88 -11.78 -13.57 -9.39
C LEU A 88 -12.37 -14.48 -10.47
N THR A 89 -11.58 -15.38 -11.05
CA THR A 89 -12.06 -16.35 -12.03
C THR A 89 -13.17 -17.23 -11.46
N THR A 90 -12.96 -17.79 -10.26
CA THR A 90 -13.97 -18.60 -9.56
C THR A 90 -15.20 -17.79 -9.22
N TYR A 91 -15.04 -16.59 -8.67
CA TYR A 91 -16.17 -15.72 -8.32
C TYR A 91 -17.04 -15.37 -9.53
N LEU A 92 -16.42 -14.97 -10.64
CA LEU A 92 -17.16 -14.62 -11.86
C LEU A 92 -17.84 -15.83 -12.51
N ALA A 93 -17.24 -17.01 -12.47
CA ALA A 93 -17.87 -18.22 -12.93
C ALA A 93 -19.13 -18.56 -12.10
N ILE A 94 -19.04 -18.45 -10.76
CA ILE A 94 -20.19 -18.65 -9.86
C ILE A 94 -21.32 -17.65 -10.15
N LEU A 95 -21.01 -16.39 -10.39
CA LEU A 95 -22.03 -15.38 -10.67
C LEU A 95 -22.76 -15.56 -12.02
N ASN A 96 -22.10 -16.20 -12.97
CA ASN A 96 -22.64 -16.27 -14.35
C ASN A 96 -23.07 -17.68 -14.77
N CYS A 97 -22.71 -18.73 -14.03
CA CYS A 97 -23.01 -20.11 -14.39
C CYS A 97 -23.73 -20.85 -13.26
N LYS A 98 -24.53 -21.85 -13.63
CA LYS A 98 -25.01 -22.81 -12.65
C LYS A 98 -23.92 -23.83 -12.34
N MET A 99 -23.87 -24.30 -11.11
CA MET A 99 -22.82 -25.24 -10.69
C MET A 99 -22.91 -26.61 -11.35
N ASP A 100 -24.08 -27.01 -11.83
CA ASP A 100 -24.33 -28.26 -12.56
C ASP A 100 -24.11 -28.17 -14.09
N GLU A 101 -23.80 -26.98 -14.61
CA GLU A 101 -23.52 -26.81 -16.06
C GLU A 101 -22.27 -27.61 -16.45
N LYS A 102 -22.34 -28.24 -17.63
CA LYS A 102 -21.21 -29.01 -18.18
C LYS A 102 -20.19 -28.11 -18.84
N VAL A 103 -18.98 -28.14 -18.33
CA VAL A 103 -17.78 -27.50 -18.89
C VAL A 103 -17.03 -28.51 -19.71
N THR A 104 -16.80 -28.25 -21.00
CA THR A 104 -16.01 -29.06 -21.90
C THR A 104 -14.61 -28.50 -22.05
N PHE A 105 -13.60 -29.29 -21.79
CA PHE A 105 -12.19 -28.90 -21.92
C PHE A 105 -11.78 -28.79 -23.38
N SER A 106 -11.52 -27.59 -23.85
CA SER A 106 -11.00 -27.32 -25.20
C SER A 106 -9.52 -27.72 -25.31
N LYS A 107 -9.01 -27.76 -26.55
CA LYS A 107 -7.59 -27.96 -26.80
C LYS A 107 -6.74 -26.84 -26.19
N GLU A 108 -7.25 -25.61 -26.23
CA GLU A 108 -6.65 -24.43 -25.66
C GLU A 108 -6.57 -24.54 -24.15
N ALA A 109 -7.65 -24.96 -23.48
CA ALA A 109 -7.67 -25.16 -22.03
C ALA A 109 -6.62 -26.19 -21.59
N VAL A 110 -6.58 -27.36 -22.26
CA VAL A 110 -5.63 -28.44 -21.94
C VAL A 110 -4.16 -28.02 -22.16
N LYS A 111 -3.91 -27.11 -23.10
CA LYS A 111 -2.58 -26.57 -23.36
C LYS A 111 -2.02 -25.77 -22.19
N GLU A 112 -2.87 -25.13 -21.37
CA GLU A 112 -2.44 -24.37 -20.19
C GLU A 112 -1.74 -25.21 -19.10
N SER A 113 -1.81 -26.54 -19.21
CA SER A 113 -1.13 -27.47 -18.31
C SER A 113 0.10 -28.15 -18.93
N SER A 114 0.47 -27.80 -20.17
CA SER A 114 1.49 -28.49 -20.95
C SER A 114 2.93 -28.22 -20.53
N ASP A 115 3.19 -27.16 -19.78
CA ASP A 115 4.51 -26.69 -19.36
C ASP A 115 4.97 -27.21 -17.98
N GLY A 116 4.18 -28.11 -17.38
CA GLY A 116 4.44 -28.63 -16.03
C GLY A 116 3.94 -27.72 -14.90
N SER A 117 3.14 -26.70 -15.23
CA SER A 117 2.44 -25.86 -14.26
C SER A 117 1.32 -26.62 -13.53
N SER A 118 0.67 -25.98 -12.53
CA SER A 118 -0.39 -26.59 -11.73
C SER A 118 -1.53 -27.16 -12.59
N SER A 119 -1.85 -28.44 -12.44
CA SER A 119 -2.79 -29.17 -13.30
C SER A 119 -3.35 -30.41 -12.59
N ILE A 120 -4.59 -30.78 -12.90
CA ILE A 120 -5.20 -32.07 -12.57
C ILE A 120 -5.29 -33.00 -13.80
N LYS A 121 -4.61 -32.60 -14.88
CA LYS A 121 -4.42 -33.39 -16.11
C LYS A 121 -5.72 -33.84 -16.78
N ARG A 122 -6.50 -32.87 -17.24
CA ARG A 122 -7.72 -33.11 -18.00
C ARG A 122 -7.41 -33.29 -19.49
N ASP A 123 -8.24 -34.06 -20.17
CA ASP A 123 -8.11 -34.38 -21.60
C ASP A 123 -9.01 -33.46 -22.46
N VAL A 124 -8.60 -33.30 -23.74
CA VAL A 124 -9.42 -32.57 -24.73
C VAL A 124 -10.76 -33.28 -24.93
N GLY A 125 -11.86 -32.51 -24.82
CA GLY A 125 -13.23 -33.03 -24.91
C GLY A 125 -13.70 -33.72 -23.64
N GLU A 126 -12.97 -33.64 -22.55
CA GLU A 126 -13.45 -34.05 -21.25
C GLU A 126 -14.55 -33.12 -20.76
N GLU A 127 -15.54 -33.65 -20.07
CA GLU A 127 -16.66 -32.92 -19.51
C GLU A 127 -16.69 -33.07 -17.99
N MET A 128 -16.75 -31.93 -17.29
CA MET A 128 -16.96 -31.85 -15.85
C MET A 128 -18.08 -30.86 -15.57
N THR A 129 -18.67 -30.90 -14.37
CA THR A 129 -19.56 -29.81 -13.96
C THR A 129 -18.76 -28.54 -13.65
N MET A 130 -19.41 -27.38 -13.67
CA MET A 130 -18.77 -26.12 -13.25
C MET A 130 -18.24 -26.25 -11.80
N GLU A 131 -19.04 -26.81 -10.88
CA GLU A 131 -18.61 -27.06 -9.51
C GLU A 131 -17.31 -27.89 -9.45
N GLN A 132 -17.24 -29.02 -10.13
CA GLN A 132 -16.04 -29.88 -10.20
C GLN A 132 -14.84 -29.12 -10.78
N THR A 133 -15.08 -28.33 -11.83
CA THR A 133 -14.04 -27.51 -12.47
C THR A 133 -13.50 -26.47 -11.50
N LEU A 134 -14.37 -25.78 -10.74
CA LEU A 134 -13.96 -24.76 -9.76
C LEU A 134 -13.25 -25.34 -8.54
N TYR A 135 -13.58 -26.57 -8.12
CA TYR A 135 -12.78 -27.29 -7.14
C TYR A 135 -11.36 -27.55 -7.66
N GLY A 136 -11.21 -27.94 -8.93
CA GLY A 136 -9.88 -28.05 -9.57
C GLY A 136 -9.12 -26.72 -9.59
N VAL A 137 -9.83 -25.62 -9.86
CA VAL A 137 -9.26 -24.25 -9.83
C VAL A 137 -8.75 -23.88 -8.44
N MET A 138 -9.55 -24.07 -7.41
CA MET A 138 -9.24 -23.54 -6.08
C MET A 138 -8.35 -24.46 -5.26
N LEU A 139 -8.56 -25.77 -5.26
CA LEU A 139 -7.81 -26.71 -4.43
C LEU A 139 -6.44 -27.01 -5.03
N GLU A 140 -6.41 -27.44 -6.31
CA GLU A 140 -5.17 -27.86 -7.00
C GLU A 140 -4.53 -26.75 -7.83
N SER A 141 -5.18 -25.58 -7.87
CA SER A 141 -4.69 -24.45 -8.68
C SER A 141 -4.59 -24.75 -10.18
N ALA A 142 -5.38 -25.72 -10.68
CA ALA A 142 -5.29 -26.23 -12.05
C ALA A 142 -5.55 -25.13 -13.10
N ASN A 143 -4.57 -24.90 -13.98
CA ASN A 143 -4.60 -23.83 -14.97
C ASN A 143 -5.61 -24.14 -16.09
N GLU A 144 -5.66 -25.41 -16.54
CA GLU A 144 -6.62 -25.87 -17.54
C GLU A 144 -8.06 -25.75 -17.04
N CYS A 145 -8.29 -25.96 -15.74
CA CYS A 145 -9.62 -25.76 -15.15
C CYS A 145 -10.01 -24.28 -15.14
N ALA A 146 -9.07 -23.38 -14.80
CA ALA A 146 -9.32 -21.94 -14.80
C ALA A 146 -9.63 -21.43 -16.22
N TYR A 147 -8.86 -21.89 -17.20
CA TYR A 147 -9.14 -21.56 -18.61
C TYR A 147 -10.49 -22.10 -19.08
N ALA A 148 -10.80 -23.38 -18.81
CA ALA A 148 -12.06 -24.01 -19.22
C ALA A 148 -13.27 -23.32 -18.58
N ALA A 149 -13.20 -22.97 -17.29
CA ALA A 149 -14.26 -22.21 -16.61
C ALA A 149 -14.47 -20.82 -17.23
N ALA A 150 -13.37 -20.11 -17.51
CA ALA A 150 -13.39 -18.80 -18.16
C ALA A 150 -13.94 -18.88 -19.58
N GLU A 151 -13.48 -19.83 -20.38
CA GLU A 151 -13.96 -20.04 -21.75
C GLU A 151 -15.45 -20.40 -21.79
N HIS A 152 -15.91 -21.30 -20.92
CA HIS A 152 -17.31 -21.65 -20.79
C HIS A 152 -18.17 -20.44 -20.44
N THR A 153 -17.74 -19.67 -19.43
CA THR A 153 -18.45 -18.46 -19.00
C THR A 153 -18.49 -17.40 -20.10
N GLY A 154 -17.38 -17.17 -20.79
CA GLY A 154 -17.29 -16.22 -21.91
C GLY A 154 -18.24 -16.59 -23.07
N LYS A 155 -18.28 -17.89 -23.43
CA LYS A 155 -19.24 -18.42 -24.43
C LYS A 155 -20.69 -18.23 -24.01
N LYS A 156 -21.01 -18.47 -22.75
CA LYS A 156 -22.36 -18.25 -22.20
C LYS A 156 -22.78 -16.78 -22.26
N LEU A 157 -21.82 -15.86 -22.15
CA LEU A 157 -22.05 -14.41 -22.29
C LEU A 157 -22.12 -13.95 -23.75
N GLY A 158 -22.06 -14.86 -24.71
CA GLY A 158 -22.19 -14.60 -26.15
C GLY A 158 -20.88 -14.28 -26.87
N GLY A 159 -19.74 -14.54 -26.24
CA GLY A 159 -18.42 -14.33 -26.80
C GLY A 159 -17.49 -15.55 -26.68
N ASP A 160 -16.30 -15.35 -26.19
CA ASP A 160 -15.25 -16.36 -26.03
C ASP A 160 -14.43 -16.12 -24.76
N TYR A 161 -13.24 -16.72 -24.66
CA TYR A 161 -12.32 -16.53 -23.54
C TYR A 161 -11.96 -15.06 -23.31
N SER A 162 -11.78 -14.27 -24.39
CA SER A 162 -11.46 -12.85 -24.27
C SER A 162 -12.60 -12.04 -23.60
N THR A 163 -13.85 -12.41 -23.89
CA THR A 163 -15.02 -11.82 -23.23
C THR A 163 -14.99 -12.02 -21.71
N PHE A 164 -14.47 -13.17 -21.25
CA PHE A 164 -14.30 -13.38 -19.82
C PHE A 164 -13.18 -12.51 -19.23
N ILE A 165 -12.07 -12.32 -19.95
CA ILE A 165 -10.99 -11.42 -19.51
C ILE A 165 -11.47 -9.97 -19.41
N ASP A 166 -12.27 -9.53 -20.38
CA ASP A 166 -12.91 -8.21 -20.32
C ASP A 166 -13.84 -8.09 -19.12
N LEU A 167 -14.60 -9.16 -18.81
CA LEU A 167 -15.44 -9.22 -17.61
C LEU A 167 -14.60 -9.12 -16.33
N MET A 168 -13.44 -9.80 -16.25
CA MET A 168 -12.53 -9.69 -15.09
C MET A 168 -12.10 -8.23 -14.84
N ASN A 169 -11.67 -7.56 -15.90
CA ASN A 169 -11.22 -6.15 -15.79
C ASN A 169 -12.39 -5.20 -15.48
N LYS A 170 -13.57 -5.46 -16.04
CA LYS A 170 -14.76 -4.70 -15.72
C LYS A 170 -15.19 -4.85 -14.26
N GLU A 171 -15.19 -6.07 -13.73
CA GLU A 171 -15.57 -6.33 -12.34
C GLU A 171 -14.52 -5.78 -11.38
N ALA A 172 -13.21 -5.94 -11.67
CA ALA A 172 -12.16 -5.33 -10.89
C ALA A 172 -12.35 -3.80 -10.79
N LYS A 173 -12.64 -3.15 -11.92
CA LYS A 173 -12.95 -1.71 -11.93
C LYS A 173 -14.20 -1.36 -11.12
N LYS A 174 -15.28 -2.15 -11.24
CA LYS A 174 -16.52 -1.97 -10.49
C LYS A 174 -16.30 -2.12 -8.98
N LEU A 175 -15.47 -3.09 -8.57
CA LEU A 175 -15.00 -3.24 -7.17
C LEU A 175 -14.03 -2.13 -6.76
N GLY A 176 -13.69 -1.21 -7.72
CA GLY A 176 -12.86 -0.03 -7.56
C GLY A 176 -11.38 -0.31 -7.49
N CYS A 177 -10.91 -1.39 -8.06
CA CYS A 177 -9.48 -1.67 -8.23
C CYS A 177 -8.86 -0.63 -9.17
N THR A 178 -7.80 0.04 -8.73
CA THR A 178 -7.08 1.06 -9.49
C THR A 178 -5.72 0.58 -9.99
N ASP A 179 -5.17 -0.44 -9.35
CA ASP A 179 -3.84 -0.97 -9.60
C ASP A 179 -3.87 -2.40 -10.15
N THR A 180 -4.92 -2.74 -10.91
CA THR A 180 -5.17 -4.09 -11.40
C THR A 180 -5.45 -4.10 -12.90
N HIS A 181 -4.85 -5.07 -13.59
CA HIS A 181 -5.19 -5.47 -14.95
C HIS A 181 -4.97 -6.97 -15.12
N PHE A 182 -5.97 -7.68 -15.56
CA PHE A 182 -5.92 -9.11 -15.85
C PHE A 182 -5.82 -9.37 -17.34
N ASN A 183 -4.90 -10.25 -17.74
CA ASN A 183 -4.71 -10.70 -19.12
C ASN A 183 -4.95 -12.20 -19.30
N ASN A 184 -5.12 -12.94 -18.21
CA ASN A 184 -5.50 -14.35 -18.22
C ASN A 184 -6.28 -14.73 -16.95
N ALA A 185 -6.94 -15.89 -16.99
CA ALA A 185 -7.80 -16.37 -15.91
C ALA A 185 -7.07 -17.23 -14.86
N ASN A 186 -5.79 -17.55 -15.06
CA ASN A 186 -5.05 -18.50 -14.23
C ASN A 186 -3.89 -17.88 -13.43
N GLY A 187 -3.42 -16.69 -13.80
CA GLY A 187 -2.33 -15.98 -13.12
C GLY A 187 -0.94 -16.35 -13.63
N LEU A 188 -0.82 -16.95 -14.81
CA LEU A 188 0.47 -17.11 -15.47
C LEU A 188 1.10 -15.75 -15.78
N PRO A 189 2.43 -15.64 -15.72
CA PRO A 189 3.12 -14.37 -15.95
C PRO A 189 2.85 -13.78 -17.34
N ASP A 190 2.44 -12.52 -17.37
CA ASP A 190 2.28 -11.72 -18.57
C ASP A 190 2.56 -10.26 -18.19
N GLU A 191 3.23 -9.50 -19.06
CA GLU A 191 3.58 -8.11 -18.78
C GLU A 191 2.37 -7.20 -18.55
N ASN A 192 1.19 -7.60 -19.04
CA ASN A 192 -0.08 -6.91 -18.88
C ASN A 192 -0.96 -7.56 -17.79
N HIS A 193 -0.39 -8.35 -16.88
CA HIS A 193 -1.11 -9.05 -15.83
C HIS A 193 -0.54 -8.69 -14.47
N TRP A 194 -1.14 -7.72 -13.78
CA TRP A 194 -0.72 -7.23 -12.48
C TRP A 194 -1.90 -6.88 -11.58
N THR A 195 -1.64 -6.81 -10.30
CA THR A 195 -2.56 -6.33 -9.27
C THR A 195 -1.78 -5.76 -8.08
N SER A 196 -2.49 -5.23 -7.08
CA SER A 196 -1.94 -4.84 -5.79
C SER A 196 -2.54 -5.67 -4.65
N ALA A 197 -1.90 -5.66 -3.48
CA ALA A 197 -2.46 -6.33 -2.31
C ALA A 197 -3.82 -5.75 -1.92
N TYR A 198 -3.96 -4.43 -2.01
CA TYR A 198 -5.22 -3.73 -1.75
C TYR A 198 -6.34 -4.17 -2.69
N ASP A 199 -6.10 -4.14 -4.00
CA ASP A 199 -7.10 -4.53 -5.01
C ASP A 199 -7.48 -6.01 -4.87
N MET A 200 -6.50 -6.89 -4.60
CA MET A 200 -6.79 -8.29 -4.29
C MET A 200 -7.59 -8.45 -3.00
N GLY A 201 -7.38 -7.60 -2.01
CA GLY A 201 -8.22 -7.55 -0.82
C GLY A 201 -9.68 -7.26 -1.15
N LEU A 202 -9.93 -6.25 -2.00
CA LEU A 202 -11.28 -5.91 -2.46
C LEU A 202 -11.95 -7.06 -3.20
N ILE A 203 -11.25 -7.62 -4.19
CA ILE A 203 -11.73 -8.76 -4.98
C ILE A 203 -12.02 -9.96 -4.06
N SER A 204 -11.10 -10.24 -3.13
CA SER A 204 -11.21 -11.37 -2.23
C SER A 204 -12.36 -11.24 -1.25
N CYS A 205 -12.58 -10.04 -0.71
CA CYS A 205 -13.73 -9.79 0.16
C CYS A 205 -15.05 -9.91 -0.60
N ALA A 206 -15.14 -9.37 -1.83
CA ALA A 206 -16.34 -9.54 -2.65
C ALA A 206 -16.64 -11.01 -2.96
N ALA A 207 -15.61 -11.78 -3.30
CA ALA A 207 -15.75 -13.22 -3.55
C ALA A 207 -16.19 -13.98 -2.29
N TYR A 208 -15.61 -13.68 -1.13
CA TYR A 208 -15.87 -14.42 0.11
C TYR A 208 -17.28 -14.18 0.68
N ARG A 209 -17.97 -13.09 0.32
CA ARG A 209 -19.37 -12.87 0.67
C ARG A 209 -20.34 -13.83 -0.03
N ASN A 210 -19.89 -14.49 -1.10
CA ASN A 210 -20.69 -15.50 -1.80
C ASN A 210 -20.54 -16.87 -1.12
N ASP A 211 -21.67 -17.49 -0.74
CA ASP A 211 -21.72 -18.76 0.00
C ASP A 211 -21.07 -19.91 -0.76
N GLU A 212 -21.30 -20.00 -2.09
CA GLU A 212 -20.71 -21.07 -2.92
C GLU A 212 -19.20 -20.90 -3.02
N PHE A 213 -18.70 -19.65 -3.11
CA PHE A 213 -17.28 -19.37 -3.08
C PHE A 213 -16.67 -19.78 -1.72
N ARG A 214 -17.31 -19.43 -0.57
CA ARG A 214 -16.86 -19.85 0.77
C ARG A 214 -16.78 -21.37 0.88
N LYS A 215 -17.80 -22.08 0.41
CA LYS A 215 -17.86 -23.54 0.39
C LYS A 215 -16.66 -24.12 -0.38
N ILE A 216 -16.41 -23.65 -1.61
CA ILE A 216 -15.35 -24.18 -2.47
C ILE A 216 -13.97 -23.87 -1.86
N THR A 217 -13.70 -22.61 -1.48
CA THR A 217 -12.37 -22.20 -0.98
C THR A 217 -12.03 -22.81 0.38
N GLY A 218 -13.05 -23.09 1.21
CA GLY A 218 -12.90 -23.73 2.53
C GLY A 218 -12.83 -25.26 2.53
N THR A 219 -13.08 -25.89 1.37
CA THR A 219 -13.03 -27.34 1.26
C THR A 219 -11.58 -27.86 1.31
N LYS A 220 -11.31 -28.83 2.20
CA LYS A 220 -9.97 -29.40 2.38
C LYS A 220 -9.65 -30.46 1.35
N THR A 221 -10.63 -31.30 1.03
CA THR A 221 -10.50 -32.39 0.04
C THR A 221 -11.78 -32.54 -0.74
N TYR A 222 -11.66 -32.83 -2.02
CA TYR A 222 -12.79 -33.10 -2.90
C TYR A 222 -12.45 -34.24 -3.84
N PHE A 223 -13.44 -35.04 -4.28
CA PHE A 223 -13.25 -36.12 -5.21
C PHE A 223 -14.08 -35.87 -6.47
N ILE A 224 -13.42 -35.68 -7.61
CA ILE A 224 -14.11 -35.63 -8.90
C ILE A 224 -14.44 -37.08 -9.29
N PRO A 225 -15.73 -37.42 -9.49
CA PRO A 225 -16.12 -38.75 -9.93
C PRO A 225 -15.62 -39.06 -11.36
N PRO A 226 -15.74 -40.31 -11.85
CA PRO A 226 -15.39 -40.62 -13.22
C PRO A 226 -16.05 -39.70 -14.23
N THR A 227 -15.30 -39.34 -15.27
CA THR A 227 -15.77 -38.49 -16.38
C THR A 227 -15.92 -39.32 -17.66
N ASN A 228 -16.24 -38.65 -18.77
CA ASN A 228 -16.23 -39.29 -20.08
C ASN A 228 -14.82 -39.67 -20.59
N LYS A 229 -13.74 -39.30 -19.87
CA LYS A 229 -12.35 -39.57 -20.23
C LYS A 229 -11.58 -40.35 -19.14
N HIS A 230 -11.87 -40.09 -17.89
CA HIS A 230 -11.23 -40.76 -16.74
C HIS A 230 -12.24 -41.71 -16.07
N THR A 231 -11.81 -42.94 -15.83
CA THR A 231 -12.65 -44.00 -15.26
C THR A 231 -12.58 -44.09 -13.74
N GLU A 232 -11.64 -43.37 -13.12
CA GLU A 232 -11.41 -43.39 -11.67
C GLU A 232 -11.68 -42.00 -11.06
N ASP A 233 -11.99 -41.98 -9.78
CA ASP A 233 -12.12 -40.78 -9.02
C ASP A 233 -10.77 -40.01 -9.01
N THR A 234 -10.84 -38.70 -9.16
CA THR A 234 -9.67 -37.82 -9.03
C THR A 234 -9.72 -37.10 -7.69
N PRO A 235 -8.81 -37.41 -6.73
CA PRO A 235 -8.73 -36.72 -5.46
C PRO A 235 -8.10 -35.33 -5.64
N LEU A 236 -8.69 -34.32 -5.03
CA LEU A 236 -8.18 -32.96 -4.95
C LEU A 236 -7.89 -32.58 -3.51
N TYR A 237 -6.76 -31.93 -3.26
CA TYR A 237 -6.33 -31.49 -1.94
C TYR A 237 -6.09 -30.00 -1.93
N ASN A 238 -6.62 -29.32 -0.93
CA ASN A 238 -6.40 -27.88 -0.81
C ASN A 238 -4.94 -27.57 -0.45
N HIS A 239 -4.27 -26.80 -1.27
CA HIS A 239 -2.86 -26.43 -1.10
C HIS A 239 -2.65 -25.30 -0.08
N HIS A 240 -3.69 -24.77 0.55
CA HIS A 240 -3.58 -23.73 1.55
C HIS A 240 -3.12 -24.31 2.90
N ALA A 241 -1.83 -24.15 3.22
CA ALA A 241 -1.23 -24.81 4.39
C ALA A 241 -1.80 -24.38 5.73
N MET A 242 -2.42 -23.18 5.83
CA MET A 242 -3.08 -22.75 7.06
C MET A 242 -4.43 -23.45 7.27
N LEU A 243 -5.07 -23.92 6.20
CA LEU A 243 -6.34 -24.64 6.24
C LEU A 243 -6.15 -26.16 6.27
N HIS A 244 -5.27 -26.68 5.41
CA HIS A 244 -5.01 -28.10 5.22
C HIS A 244 -3.51 -28.39 5.33
N PRO A 245 -3.05 -29.00 6.43
CA PRO A 245 -1.63 -29.10 6.73
C PRO A 245 -0.90 -30.10 5.81
N PHE A 246 0.18 -29.64 5.20
CA PHE A 246 1.21 -30.51 4.66
C PHE A 246 2.26 -30.78 5.73
N LYS A 247 2.96 -31.93 5.66
CA LYS A 247 3.97 -32.31 6.66
C LYS A 247 5.01 -31.22 6.94
N SER A 248 5.45 -30.51 5.90
CA SER A 248 6.47 -29.46 6.00
C SER A 248 5.94 -28.09 6.45
N TYR A 249 4.63 -27.90 6.49
CA TYR A 249 3.98 -26.60 6.83
C TYR A 249 2.96 -26.71 7.95
N SER A 250 2.91 -27.85 8.67
CA SER A 250 1.93 -28.08 9.74
C SER A 250 1.99 -27.05 10.87
N GLN A 251 3.14 -26.40 11.08
CA GLN A 251 3.31 -25.33 12.04
C GLN A 251 2.54 -24.03 11.70
N PHE A 252 2.08 -23.88 10.48
CA PHE A 252 1.33 -22.70 10.04
C PHE A 252 -0.18 -22.88 10.08
N VAL A 253 -0.68 -24.06 10.43
CA VAL A 253 -2.12 -24.29 10.58
C VAL A 253 -2.71 -23.26 11.53
N ASN A 254 -3.78 -22.62 11.07
CA ASN A 254 -4.56 -21.68 11.86
C ASN A 254 -5.99 -22.19 12.01
N GLN A 255 -6.47 -22.31 13.25
CA GLN A 255 -7.81 -22.88 13.52
C GLN A 255 -8.94 -21.97 13.06
N ASP A 256 -8.68 -20.66 12.95
CA ASP A 256 -9.64 -19.68 12.47
C ASP A 256 -9.68 -19.59 10.94
N CYS A 257 -8.70 -20.21 10.24
CA CYS A 257 -8.63 -20.19 8.78
C CYS A 257 -9.79 -20.97 8.17
N THR A 258 -10.60 -20.29 7.40
CA THR A 258 -11.82 -20.80 6.75
C THR A 258 -11.65 -21.02 5.25
N GLY A 259 -10.54 -20.57 4.66
CA GLY A 259 -10.25 -20.72 3.24
C GLY A 259 -9.14 -19.83 2.74
N GLY A 260 -8.96 -19.82 1.43
CA GLY A 260 -8.01 -18.94 0.78
C GLY A 260 -7.45 -19.49 -0.52
N LYS A 261 -6.40 -18.85 -1.03
CA LYS A 261 -5.70 -19.25 -2.26
C LYS A 261 -4.22 -18.95 -2.18
N THR A 262 -3.40 -19.91 -2.55
CA THR A 262 -1.96 -19.76 -2.73
C THR A 262 -1.62 -19.40 -4.16
N GLY A 263 -0.49 -18.69 -4.35
CA GLY A 263 0.09 -18.45 -5.67
C GLY A 263 1.61 -18.43 -5.61
N TYR A 264 2.23 -18.86 -6.68
CA TYR A 264 3.69 -18.78 -6.85
C TYR A 264 4.04 -18.76 -8.34
N THR A 265 4.92 -17.88 -8.71
CA THR A 265 5.72 -17.92 -9.94
C THR A 265 7.10 -17.34 -9.64
N SER A 266 8.09 -17.61 -10.49
CA SER A 266 9.45 -17.06 -10.29
C SER A 266 9.51 -15.53 -10.28
N VAL A 267 8.55 -14.86 -10.92
CA VAL A 267 8.47 -13.39 -10.99
C VAL A 267 7.55 -12.77 -9.93
N ALA A 268 6.54 -13.53 -9.48
CA ALA A 268 5.62 -13.06 -8.43
C ALA A 268 6.15 -13.35 -7.01
N ASN A 269 7.09 -14.27 -6.87
CA ASN A 269 7.40 -14.92 -5.59
C ASN A 269 6.13 -15.58 -5.00
N SER A 270 6.04 -15.74 -3.68
CA SER A 270 4.86 -16.29 -3.04
C SER A 270 3.80 -15.24 -2.83
N THR A 271 2.55 -15.59 -3.19
CA THR A 271 1.35 -14.81 -2.92
C THR A 271 0.35 -15.65 -2.13
N LEU A 272 -0.39 -15.03 -1.23
CA LEU A 272 -1.34 -15.73 -0.37
C LEU A 272 -2.54 -14.84 -0.06
N VAL A 273 -3.73 -15.40 -0.23
CA VAL A 273 -4.97 -14.86 0.33
C VAL A 273 -5.48 -15.83 1.35
N THR A 274 -5.81 -15.36 2.55
CA THR A 274 -6.36 -16.18 3.64
C THR A 274 -7.59 -15.51 4.22
N TYR A 275 -8.66 -16.28 4.35
CA TYR A 275 -9.84 -15.90 5.10
C TYR A 275 -9.82 -16.58 6.46
N ALA A 276 -10.23 -15.84 7.47
CA ALA A 276 -10.30 -16.35 8.84
C ALA A 276 -11.47 -15.73 9.59
N GLU A 277 -12.06 -16.50 10.50
CA GLU A 277 -13.23 -16.07 11.28
C GLU A 277 -12.98 -16.31 12.77
N ARG A 278 -13.21 -15.30 13.60
CA ARG A 278 -13.14 -15.37 15.06
C ARG A 278 -14.04 -14.30 15.69
N ASP A 279 -14.83 -14.67 16.67
CA ASP A 279 -15.60 -13.76 17.54
C ASP A 279 -16.45 -12.72 16.76
N GLY A 280 -17.07 -13.15 15.66
CA GLY A 280 -17.92 -12.29 14.80
C GLY A 280 -17.16 -11.40 13.82
N LEU A 281 -15.84 -11.46 13.78
CA LEU A 281 -15.03 -10.83 12.75
C LEU A 281 -14.67 -11.83 11.65
N THR A 282 -14.76 -11.39 10.39
CA THR A 282 -14.29 -12.15 9.22
C THR A 282 -13.17 -11.36 8.54
N LEU A 283 -11.94 -11.84 8.63
CA LEU A 283 -10.78 -11.15 8.10
C LEU A 283 -10.30 -11.78 6.79
N CYS A 284 -9.91 -10.93 5.85
CA CYS A 284 -9.18 -11.28 4.64
C CYS A 284 -7.76 -10.70 4.73
N ALA A 285 -6.76 -11.55 4.74
CA ALA A 285 -5.35 -11.16 4.68
C ALA A 285 -4.78 -11.50 3.30
N VAL A 286 -4.16 -10.52 2.64
CA VAL A 286 -3.47 -10.68 1.35
C VAL A 286 -2.00 -10.39 1.54
N ILE A 287 -1.15 -11.32 1.13
CA ILE A 287 0.30 -11.17 1.09
C ILE A 287 0.76 -11.30 -0.36
N MET A 288 1.65 -10.39 -0.80
CA MET A 288 2.24 -10.46 -2.13
C MET A 288 3.76 -10.30 -2.09
N ASN A 289 4.42 -10.88 -3.09
CA ASN A 289 5.88 -10.81 -3.29
C ASN A 289 6.70 -11.36 -2.11
N ALA A 290 6.18 -12.32 -1.36
CA ALA A 290 6.84 -12.86 -0.18
C ALA A 290 7.87 -13.95 -0.54
N GLN A 291 8.90 -14.09 0.30
CA GLN A 291 9.78 -15.26 0.27
C GLN A 291 9.16 -16.40 1.08
N SER A 292 9.04 -17.58 0.48
CA SER A 292 8.49 -18.74 1.21
C SER A 292 9.44 -19.17 2.35
N PRO A 293 8.93 -19.43 3.58
CA PRO A 293 7.52 -19.55 3.97
C PRO A 293 6.92 -18.30 4.66
N ASP A 294 7.51 -17.12 4.51
CA ASP A 294 7.12 -15.90 5.23
C ASP A 294 5.64 -15.54 5.03
N GLN A 295 5.06 -15.82 3.84
CA GLN A 295 3.65 -15.54 3.58
C GLN A 295 2.71 -16.19 4.63
N TYR A 296 3.04 -17.36 5.17
CA TYR A 296 2.22 -18.03 6.19
C TYR A 296 2.49 -17.48 7.59
N ALA A 297 3.77 -17.25 7.93
CA ALA A 297 4.17 -16.71 9.23
C ALA A 297 3.60 -15.31 9.45
N ASP A 298 3.72 -14.45 8.42
CA ASP A 298 3.24 -13.07 8.45
C ASP A 298 1.71 -13.02 8.50
N THR A 299 1.02 -13.87 7.71
CA THR A 299 -0.44 -13.98 7.77
C THR A 299 -0.92 -14.39 9.16
N ASN A 300 -0.29 -15.39 9.80
CA ASN A 300 -0.63 -15.78 11.18
C ASN A 300 -0.40 -14.62 12.17
N THR A 301 0.69 -13.90 12.02
CA THR A 301 1.02 -12.75 12.86
C THR A 301 -0.05 -11.65 12.73
N LEU A 302 -0.42 -11.31 11.49
CA LEU A 302 -1.44 -10.29 11.21
C LEU A 302 -2.82 -10.71 11.74
N LEU A 303 -3.31 -11.91 11.39
CA LEU A 303 -4.63 -12.38 11.80
C LEU A 303 -4.76 -12.43 13.33
N ASN A 304 -3.77 -13.02 14.02
CA ASN A 304 -3.80 -13.08 15.49
C ASN A 304 -3.78 -11.70 16.13
N TYR A 305 -3.00 -10.77 15.58
CA TYR A 305 -2.95 -9.40 16.08
C TYR A 305 -4.30 -8.71 15.94
N TYR A 306 -4.92 -8.73 14.74
CA TYR A 306 -6.15 -8.00 14.48
C TYR A 306 -7.35 -8.63 15.18
N PHE A 307 -7.46 -9.94 15.28
CA PHE A 307 -8.47 -10.59 16.11
C PHE A 307 -8.33 -10.27 17.61
N SER A 308 -7.11 -10.02 18.09
CA SER A 308 -6.89 -9.71 19.52
C SER A 308 -7.07 -8.24 19.86
N ASN A 309 -7.05 -7.33 18.86
CA ASN A 309 -7.06 -5.89 19.11
C ASN A 309 -8.33 -5.19 18.60
N PHE A 310 -9.18 -5.88 17.85
CA PHE A 310 -10.40 -5.33 17.29
C PHE A 310 -11.63 -6.16 17.67
N LYS A 311 -12.79 -5.51 17.65
CA LYS A 311 -14.10 -6.10 17.95
C LYS A 311 -15.14 -5.62 16.95
N ALA A 312 -16.17 -6.45 16.71
CA ALA A 312 -17.38 -6.07 16.02
C ALA A 312 -18.41 -5.54 17.03
N LEU A 313 -19.01 -4.39 16.75
CA LEU A 313 -20.10 -3.83 17.56
C LEU A 313 -21.34 -3.65 16.70
N SER A 314 -22.44 -4.28 17.07
CA SER A 314 -23.73 -4.17 16.38
C SER A 314 -24.20 -2.72 16.35
N ILE A 315 -24.46 -2.21 15.13
CA ILE A 315 -25.03 -0.87 14.95
C ILE A 315 -26.42 -0.79 15.59
N ALA A 316 -27.26 -1.79 15.36
CA ALA A 316 -28.64 -1.80 15.86
C ALA A 316 -28.73 -1.75 17.39
N GLU A 317 -27.85 -2.49 18.10
CA GLU A 317 -27.85 -2.51 19.56
C GLU A 317 -27.33 -1.21 20.16
N ASN A 318 -26.30 -0.62 19.55
CA ASN A 318 -25.64 0.57 20.08
C ASN A 318 -26.36 1.87 19.73
N GLU A 319 -27.04 1.98 18.59
CA GLU A 319 -27.85 3.14 18.24
C GLU A 319 -29.16 3.20 19.03
N ASN A 320 -29.77 2.06 19.38
CA ASN A 320 -30.96 2.04 20.24
C ASN A 320 -30.65 2.47 21.67
N SER A 321 -29.42 2.34 22.13
CA SER A 321 -28.98 2.76 23.48
C SER A 321 -28.55 4.24 23.52
N ALA A 322 -28.12 4.82 22.40
CA ALA A 322 -27.78 6.23 22.27
C ALA A 322 -29.04 7.00 21.86
N ALA A 323 -29.90 7.29 22.81
CA ALA A 323 -31.18 7.96 22.55
C ALA A 323 -31.02 9.28 21.78
N ALA A 324 -31.73 9.35 20.71
CA ALA A 324 -32.59 10.48 20.24
C ALA A 324 -32.01 11.89 19.98
N ASP A 325 -30.84 12.29 20.45
CA ASP A 325 -30.50 13.75 20.46
C ASP A 325 -29.41 14.19 19.44
N ASP A 326 -28.65 13.25 18.84
CA ASP A 326 -27.59 13.57 17.87
C ASP A 326 -27.71 12.81 16.54
N THR A 327 -28.89 12.65 16.01
CA THR A 327 -28.99 12.26 14.59
C THR A 327 -28.57 13.46 13.75
N PRO A 328 -27.57 13.33 12.85
CA PRO A 328 -27.38 14.35 11.83
C PRO A 328 -28.71 14.50 11.12
N ASP A 329 -29.17 15.74 10.97
CA ASP A 329 -30.35 16.07 10.17
C ASP A 329 -30.07 15.67 8.72
N LEU A 330 -30.31 14.42 8.41
CA LEU A 330 -30.21 13.87 7.06
C LEU A 330 -31.39 14.33 6.20
N GLY A 331 -32.19 15.30 6.69
CA GLY A 331 -33.31 15.92 5.96
C GLY A 331 -34.45 14.99 5.59
N VAL A 332 -34.35 13.70 5.91
CA VAL A 332 -35.23 12.64 5.42
C VAL A 332 -35.80 11.77 6.57
N MET A 333 -35.36 11.94 7.81
CA MET A 333 -35.61 10.98 8.89
C MET A 333 -36.83 11.25 9.79
N ASN A 334 -37.55 12.35 9.68
CA ASN A 334 -38.30 12.77 10.84
C ASN A 334 -39.82 12.57 10.85
N GLU A 335 -40.52 12.09 9.86
CA GLU A 335 -41.99 12.08 10.05
C GLU A 335 -42.78 10.82 9.72
N HIS A 336 -42.25 9.80 9.06
CA HIS A 336 -43.16 8.71 8.61
C HIS A 336 -42.62 7.27 8.70
N GLY A 337 -41.64 6.93 9.53
CA GLY A 337 -41.35 5.51 9.86
C GLY A 337 -41.01 4.62 8.64
N MET A 338 -40.40 5.15 7.58
CA MET A 338 -40.24 4.46 6.31
C MET A 338 -38.91 3.74 6.09
N TYR A 339 -38.04 3.68 7.08
CA TYR A 339 -36.70 3.13 6.87
C TYR A 339 -36.50 1.84 7.66
N ALA A 340 -36.40 0.71 6.96
CA ALA A 340 -35.94 -0.52 7.55
C ALA A 340 -34.42 -0.41 7.76
N LYS A 341 -34.00 -0.39 9.00
CA LYS A 341 -32.60 -0.53 9.38
C LYS A 341 -32.19 -1.98 9.14
N VAL A 342 -31.07 -2.19 8.46
CA VAL A 342 -30.54 -3.54 8.25
C VAL A 342 -30.06 -4.08 9.59
N SER A 343 -30.67 -5.16 10.06
CA SER A 343 -30.51 -5.67 11.43
C SER A 343 -29.17 -6.36 11.73
N GLU A 344 -28.31 -6.56 10.72
CA GLU A 344 -27.08 -7.38 10.86
C GLU A 344 -25.78 -6.62 10.64
N ASN A 345 -25.80 -5.29 10.55
CA ASN A 345 -24.61 -4.50 10.32
C ASN A 345 -23.91 -4.14 11.63
N TYR A 346 -22.60 -4.12 11.57
CA TYR A 346 -21.73 -3.75 12.67
C TYR A 346 -20.62 -2.81 12.23
N VAL A 347 -19.99 -2.16 13.19
CA VAL A 347 -18.73 -1.43 12.99
C VAL A 347 -17.58 -2.22 13.56
N VAL A 348 -16.40 -2.08 12.98
CA VAL A 348 -15.18 -2.70 13.48
C VAL A 348 -14.33 -1.65 14.16
N LEU A 349 -14.12 -1.81 15.47
CA LEU A 349 -13.41 -0.83 16.29
C LEU A 349 -12.25 -1.48 17.04
N PRO A 350 -11.21 -0.71 17.40
CA PRO A 350 -10.25 -1.15 18.40
C PRO A 350 -10.93 -1.53 19.72
N ASN A 351 -10.39 -2.51 20.45
CA ASN A 351 -11.01 -3.02 21.69
C ASN A 351 -11.23 -1.95 22.76
N ASN A 352 -10.39 -0.92 22.81
CA ASN A 352 -10.47 0.21 23.72
C ASN A 352 -11.38 1.35 23.24
N ALA A 353 -11.93 1.26 22.03
CA ALA A 353 -12.84 2.26 21.49
C ALA A 353 -14.30 1.90 21.81
N ASP A 354 -15.11 2.93 22.06
CA ASP A 354 -16.54 2.81 22.27
C ASP A 354 -17.32 3.31 21.06
N PHE A 355 -18.51 2.75 20.84
CA PHE A 355 -19.39 3.14 19.73
C PHE A 355 -19.74 4.65 19.73
N SER A 356 -19.78 5.27 20.92
CA SER A 356 -20.04 6.70 21.08
C SER A 356 -18.97 7.61 20.42
N SER A 357 -17.78 7.08 20.16
CA SER A 357 -16.71 7.83 19.45
C SER A 357 -16.80 7.73 17.93
N VAL A 358 -17.77 6.98 17.40
CA VAL A 358 -17.97 6.81 15.96
C VAL A 358 -18.79 7.95 15.40
N LYS A 359 -18.25 8.62 14.38
CA LYS A 359 -18.96 9.67 13.63
C LYS A 359 -19.75 9.06 12.49
N ARG A 360 -20.96 9.61 12.23
CA ARG A 360 -21.81 9.22 11.12
C ARG A 360 -21.77 10.28 10.03
N GLU A 361 -21.56 9.86 8.80
CA GLU A 361 -21.57 10.72 7.63
C GLU A 361 -22.51 10.14 6.58
N ALA A 362 -23.31 11.00 5.93
CA ALA A 362 -24.05 10.57 4.73
C ALA A 362 -23.02 10.39 3.60
N ALA A 363 -23.03 9.23 2.96
CA ALA A 363 -22.24 9.01 1.77
C ALA A 363 -23.00 9.57 0.56
N ASP A 364 -22.36 10.40 -0.25
CA ASP A 364 -22.93 10.98 -1.49
C ASP A 364 -23.08 9.96 -2.63
N MET A 365 -23.29 8.67 -2.31
CA MET A 365 -23.18 7.58 -3.24
C MET A 365 -24.50 6.97 -3.66
N LYS A 366 -24.49 6.53 -4.93
CA LYS A 366 -25.50 5.58 -5.40
C LYS A 366 -25.06 4.19 -4.94
N SER A 367 -25.77 3.63 -3.95
CA SER A 367 -25.65 2.21 -3.62
C SER A 367 -25.90 1.36 -4.88
N ASP A 368 -25.16 0.27 -5.05
CA ASP A 368 -25.48 -0.76 -6.07
C ASP A 368 -26.83 -1.43 -5.78
N ASN A 369 -27.38 -1.23 -4.59
CA ASN A 369 -28.72 -1.67 -4.23
C ASN A 369 -29.76 -0.68 -4.76
N ALA A 370 -30.54 -1.12 -5.76
CA ALA A 370 -31.58 -0.30 -6.37
C ALA A 370 -32.69 0.15 -5.39
N ASP A 371 -32.80 -0.51 -4.23
CA ASP A 371 -33.75 -0.20 -3.17
C ASP A 371 -33.14 0.70 -2.07
N ALA A 372 -31.85 1.05 -2.16
CA ALA A 372 -31.21 1.94 -1.22
C ALA A 372 -31.63 3.40 -1.47
N LEU A 373 -32.01 4.09 -0.41
CA LEU A 373 -32.35 5.51 -0.42
C LEU A 373 -31.14 6.39 -0.12
N ALA A 374 -30.25 5.90 0.74
CA ALA A 374 -29.00 6.56 1.14
C ALA A 374 -28.06 5.52 1.77
N THR A 375 -26.78 5.83 1.79
CA THR A 375 -25.78 5.06 2.54
C THR A 375 -25.25 5.92 3.69
N VAL A 376 -25.15 5.35 4.87
CA VAL A 376 -24.52 5.97 6.04
C VAL A 376 -23.17 5.32 6.26
N ARG A 377 -22.12 6.13 6.29
CA ARG A 377 -20.75 5.72 6.60
C ARG A 377 -20.45 6.00 8.07
N TYR A 378 -19.86 5.03 8.71
CA TYR A 378 -19.39 5.12 10.09
C TYR A 378 -17.88 5.29 10.09
N LYS A 379 -17.39 6.35 10.77
CA LYS A 379 -15.96 6.65 10.89
C LYS A 379 -15.51 6.70 12.32
N TYR A 380 -14.30 6.19 12.55
CA TYR A 380 -13.56 6.33 13.79
C TYR A 380 -12.21 6.99 13.46
N GLY A 381 -12.04 8.26 13.82
CA GLY A 381 -10.98 9.10 13.28
C GLY A 381 -11.09 9.20 11.75
N ASP A 382 -9.99 8.89 11.08
CA ASP A 382 -9.92 8.86 9.62
C ASP A 382 -10.32 7.50 9.01
N HIS A 383 -10.59 6.48 9.84
CA HIS A 383 -10.91 5.13 9.38
C HIS A 383 -12.40 4.95 9.14
N VAL A 384 -12.75 4.41 7.97
CA VAL A 384 -14.10 3.89 7.72
C VAL A 384 -14.22 2.55 8.41
N VAL A 385 -15.13 2.45 9.37
CA VAL A 385 -15.29 1.27 10.24
C VAL A 385 -16.59 0.51 10.00
N GLY A 386 -17.43 1.02 9.11
CA GLY A 386 -18.67 0.37 8.68
C GLY A 386 -19.50 1.26 7.76
N CYS A 387 -20.34 0.63 6.95
CA CYS A 387 -21.32 1.31 6.08
C CYS A 387 -22.67 0.61 6.19
N VAL A 388 -23.76 1.36 6.08
CA VAL A 388 -25.13 0.84 6.11
C VAL A 388 -25.97 1.49 5.04
N ASP A 389 -26.62 0.69 4.21
CA ASP A 389 -27.64 1.18 3.29
C ASP A 389 -28.98 1.36 4.00
N LEU A 390 -29.58 2.52 3.82
CA LEU A 390 -30.93 2.81 4.25
C LEU A 390 -31.90 2.40 3.15
N LEU A 391 -32.72 1.39 3.40
CA LEU A 391 -33.62 0.82 2.41
C LEU A 391 -35.05 1.30 2.58
N LYS A 392 -35.82 1.26 1.51
CA LYS A 392 -37.29 1.39 1.59
C LYS A 392 -37.86 0.26 2.44
N SER A 393 -38.87 0.55 3.26
CA SER A 393 -39.56 -0.46 4.03
C SER A 393 -40.06 -1.60 3.13
N GLY A 394 -39.66 -2.85 3.41
CA GLY A 394 -40.00 -4.05 2.61
C GLY A 394 -39.00 -4.46 1.53
N ALA A 395 -37.90 -3.72 1.32
CA ALA A 395 -36.84 -4.10 0.41
C ALA A 395 -36.01 -5.28 0.95
N LYS A 396 -35.48 -6.14 0.05
CA LYS A 396 -34.52 -7.19 0.41
C LYS A 396 -33.11 -6.61 0.41
N VAL A 397 -32.33 -6.96 1.41
CA VAL A 397 -30.95 -6.51 1.54
C VAL A 397 -30.04 -7.36 0.69
N ASP A 398 -29.26 -6.72 -0.19
CA ASP A 398 -28.09 -7.30 -0.81
C ASP A 398 -26.84 -6.63 -0.20
N LEU A 399 -26.03 -7.40 0.52
CA LEU A 399 -24.89 -6.89 1.30
C LEU A 399 -23.61 -6.71 0.47
N SER A 400 -23.67 -6.74 -0.85
CA SER A 400 -22.50 -6.59 -1.72
C SER A 400 -22.04 -5.14 -1.85
N TYR A 401 -21.37 -4.59 -0.83
CA TYR A 401 -21.01 -3.20 -0.86
C TYR A 401 -19.52 -2.95 -0.56
N PHE A 402 -18.75 -2.49 -1.55
CA PHE A 402 -17.52 -1.74 -1.44
C PHE A 402 -17.63 -0.40 -2.15
N ASP A 403 -17.42 0.64 -1.39
CA ASP A 403 -17.59 2.02 -1.80
C ASP A 403 -16.45 2.54 -2.70
N GLU A 404 -16.79 3.05 -3.91
CA GLU A 404 -15.85 3.78 -4.78
C GLU A 404 -15.33 5.08 -4.13
N ASP A 405 -16.10 5.73 -3.23
CA ASP A 405 -15.75 7.03 -2.65
C ASP A 405 -14.70 6.94 -1.54
N SER A 406 -14.57 5.79 -0.87
CA SER A 406 -13.47 5.61 0.08
C SER A 406 -12.10 5.72 -0.57
N ARG A 407 -12.06 5.71 -1.93
CA ARG A 407 -10.86 5.84 -2.75
C ARG A 407 -10.70 7.18 -3.42
N GLN A 408 -11.80 7.83 -3.87
CA GLN A 408 -11.72 9.20 -4.38
C GLN A 408 -11.23 10.16 -3.29
N ASN A 409 -11.56 9.88 -2.02
CA ASN A 409 -11.01 10.66 -0.90
C ASN A 409 -9.54 10.35 -0.60
N ARG A 410 -8.98 9.17 -1.01
CA ARG A 410 -7.52 8.92 -0.91
C ARG A 410 -6.74 9.59 -2.04
N ASP A 411 -7.29 9.65 -3.26
CA ASP A 411 -6.68 10.45 -4.35
C ASP A 411 -6.84 11.95 -4.12
N SER A 412 -7.78 12.38 -3.27
CA SER A 412 -7.95 13.78 -2.86
C SER A 412 -7.18 14.16 -1.60
N ASP A 413 -6.45 13.26 -0.94
CA ASP A 413 -5.29 13.59 -0.12
C ASP A 413 -4.12 14.09 -0.99
N ILE A 414 -4.44 14.80 -2.05
CA ILE A 414 -3.64 15.93 -2.48
C ILE A 414 -3.51 16.76 -1.21
N ILE A 415 -2.38 16.58 -0.53
CA ILE A 415 -1.91 17.46 0.53
C ILE A 415 -2.28 18.85 0.05
N ARG A 416 -3.38 19.43 0.55
CA ARG A 416 -3.70 20.82 0.35
C ARG A 416 -2.64 21.57 1.13
N ILE A 417 -1.45 21.69 0.49
CA ILE A 417 -0.37 22.51 0.99
C ILE A 417 -1.00 23.88 1.11
N LYS A 418 -1.38 24.26 2.33
CA LYS A 418 -1.90 25.61 2.59
C LYS A 418 -0.92 26.56 1.93
N PRO A 419 -1.35 27.57 1.16
CA PRO A 419 -0.43 28.48 0.44
C PRO A 419 0.68 29.06 1.31
N VAL A 420 0.48 29.07 2.61
CA VAL A 420 1.48 29.39 3.64
C VAL A 420 2.73 28.47 3.57
N TYR A 421 2.61 27.17 3.28
CA TYR A 421 3.79 26.29 3.17
C TYR A 421 4.60 26.57 1.89
N PHE A 422 3.92 26.96 0.81
CA PHE A 422 4.59 27.41 -0.41
C PHE A 422 5.41 28.68 -0.16
N LEU A 423 4.89 29.60 0.66
CA LEU A 423 5.60 30.80 1.09
C LEU A 423 6.84 30.44 1.92
N TRP A 424 6.76 29.47 2.83
CA TRP A 424 7.91 29.02 3.63
C TRP A 424 8.99 28.35 2.78
N VAL A 425 8.61 27.55 1.77
CA VAL A 425 9.55 26.98 0.81
C VAL A 425 10.27 28.04 0.01
N LEU A 426 9.56 29.07 -0.45
CA LEU A 426 10.16 30.20 -1.16
C LEU A 426 11.13 30.98 -0.27
N ILE A 427 10.78 31.24 1.00
CA ILE A 427 11.65 31.88 1.99
C ILE A 427 12.90 31.03 2.22
N PHE A 428 12.75 29.71 2.36
CA PHE A 428 13.89 28.79 2.55
C PHE A 428 14.83 28.79 1.34
N ILE A 429 14.31 28.79 0.13
CA ILE A 429 15.09 28.92 -1.12
C ILE A 429 15.82 30.27 -1.17
N ALA A 430 15.15 31.35 -0.81
CA ALA A 430 15.75 32.68 -0.77
C ALA A 430 16.92 32.77 0.25
N VAL A 431 16.78 32.16 1.41
CA VAL A 431 17.84 32.08 2.44
C VAL A 431 19.04 31.27 1.93
N ILE A 432 18.80 30.16 1.22
CA ILE A 432 19.89 29.36 0.61
C ILE A 432 20.64 30.18 -0.44
N ILE A 433 19.93 30.87 -1.33
CA ILE A 433 20.53 31.73 -2.36
C ILE A 433 21.36 32.85 -1.71
N LEU A 434 20.82 33.49 -0.69
CA LEU A 434 21.54 34.56 0.04
C LEU A 434 22.80 34.03 0.73
N SER A 435 22.73 32.84 1.30
CA SER A 435 23.88 32.15 1.94
C SER A 435 24.96 31.82 0.93
N ILE A 436 24.60 31.32 -0.25
CA ILE A 436 25.53 31.02 -1.36
C ILE A 436 26.21 32.34 -1.82
N PHE A 437 25.43 33.41 -1.95
CA PHE A 437 25.96 34.71 -2.36
C PHE A 437 26.93 35.29 -1.31
N MET A 438 26.61 35.17 -0.03
CA MET A 438 27.50 35.53 1.07
C MET A 438 28.79 34.69 1.08
N LEU A 439 28.69 33.38 0.89
CA LEU A 439 29.87 32.49 0.81
C LEU A 439 30.78 32.84 -0.39
N ARG A 440 30.21 33.13 -1.56
CA ARG A 440 30.98 33.62 -2.72
C ARG A 440 31.68 34.94 -2.40
N ARG A 441 31.01 35.90 -1.81
CA ARG A 441 31.60 37.19 -1.45
C ARG A 441 32.73 37.07 -0.39
N VAL A 442 32.59 36.13 0.55
CA VAL A 442 33.67 35.82 1.52
C VAL A 442 34.85 35.14 0.81
N SER A 443 34.58 34.19 -0.11
CA SER A 443 35.62 33.51 -0.90
C SER A 443 36.41 34.51 -1.77
N ASP A 444 35.75 35.42 -2.47
CA ASP A 444 36.37 36.44 -3.29
C ASP A 444 37.25 37.41 -2.43
N ASN A 445 36.79 37.79 -1.25
CA ASN A 445 37.57 38.58 -0.34
C ASN A 445 38.82 37.83 0.19
N ILE A 446 38.74 36.54 0.46
CA ILE A 446 39.85 35.68 0.86
C ILE A 446 40.87 35.57 -0.30
N TYR A 447 40.38 35.41 -1.53
CA TYR A 447 41.23 35.35 -2.72
C TYR A 447 42.04 36.64 -2.91
N VAL A 448 41.37 37.81 -2.80
CA VAL A 448 42.00 39.14 -2.89
C VAL A 448 43.04 39.33 -1.76
N LEU A 449 42.74 38.90 -0.56
CA LEU A 449 43.66 38.95 0.58
C LEU A 449 44.88 38.03 0.37
N LYS A 450 44.69 36.81 -0.11
CA LYS A 450 45.77 35.90 -0.46
C LYS A 450 46.66 36.48 -1.57
N HIS A 451 46.10 37.10 -2.59
CA HIS A 451 46.85 37.72 -3.68
C HIS A 451 47.66 38.91 -3.17
N LYS A 452 47.07 39.80 -2.35
CA LYS A 452 47.84 40.93 -1.69
C LYS A 452 48.95 40.41 -0.78
N TRP A 453 48.75 39.31 -0.10
CA TRP A 453 49.79 38.71 0.74
C TRP A 453 50.95 38.12 -0.09
N SER A 454 50.66 37.46 -1.18
CA SER A 454 51.67 36.91 -2.07
C SER A 454 52.51 38.03 -2.71
N MET A 455 51.89 39.12 -3.13
CA MET A 455 52.57 40.30 -3.68
C MET A 455 53.50 40.98 -2.66
N LYS A 456 53.03 41.13 -1.40
CA LYS A 456 53.88 41.63 -0.31
C LYS A 456 55.08 40.70 0.01
N LYS A 457 54.88 39.38 -0.12
CA LYS A 457 55.95 38.41 0.09
C LYS A 457 56.99 38.52 -1.03
N LYS A 458 56.62 38.61 -2.30
CA LYS A 458 57.49 38.80 -3.44
C LYS A 458 58.26 40.13 -3.34
N GLN A 459 57.65 41.22 -2.87
CA GLN A 459 58.30 42.50 -2.67
C GLN A 459 59.36 42.44 -1.58
N ARG A 460 59.11 41.70 -0.45
CA ARG A 460 60.07 41.49 0.63
C ARG A 460 61.28 40.62 0.17
N GLU A 461 61.05 39.65 -0.70
CA GLU A 461 62.11 38.79 -1.28
C GLU A 461 62.99 39.62 -2.22
N ARG A 462 62.44 40.43 -3.14
CA ARG A 462 63.18 41.35 -4.01
C ARG A 462 64.01 42.34 -3.19
N PHE A 463 63.48 42.87 -2.06
CA PHE A 463 64.18 43.80 -1.21
C PHE A 463 65.34 43.09 -0.50
N ARG A 464 65.22 41.84 -0.08
CA ARG A 464 66.30 41.04 0.48
C ARG A 464 67.38 40.72 -0.55
N GLU A 465 67.04 40.38 -1.77
CA GLU A 465 68.00 40.15 -2.87
C GLU A 465 68.79 41.40 -3.15
N HIS A 466 68.16 42.55 -3.33
CA HIS A 466 68.83 43.83 -3.52
C HIS A 466 69.75 44.19 -2.37
N LYS A 467 69.38 43.90 -1.16
CA LYS A 467 70.25 44.12 0.05
C LYS A 467 71.44 43.18 0.07
N LEU A 468 71.28 41.96 -0.38
CA LEU A 468 72.36 40.98 -0.54
C LEU A 468 73.33 41.37 -1.66
N GLU A 469 72.84 41.79 -2.81
CA GLU A 469 73.64 42.30 -3.94
C GLU A 469 74.47 43.53 -3.56
N ARG A 470 73.85 44.49 -2.80
CA ARG A 470 74.59 45.68 -2.29
C ARG A 470 75.69 45.23 -1.29
N LYS A 471 75.44 44.21 -0.44
CA LYS A 471 76.45 43.67 0.48
C LYS A 471 77.60 42.98 -0.29
N GLN A 472 77.28 42.24 -1.34
CA GLN A 472 78.27 41.58 -2.18
C GLN A 472 79.12 42.60 -2.99
N ARG A 473 78.45 43.68 -3.58
CA ARG A 473 79.21 44.76 -4.20
C ARG A 473 80.19 45.45 -3.22
N ARG A 474 79.71 45.80 -2.02
CA ARG A 474 80.60 46.40 -0.98
C ARG A 474 81.73 45.46 -0.62
N ARG A 475 81.54 44.16 -0.55
CA ARG A 475 82.65 43.20 -0.29
C ARG A 475 83.62 43.13 -1.47
N ARG A 476 83.20 43.18 -2.71
CA ARG A 476 84.01 43.21 -3.90
C ARG A 476 84.84 44.51 -3.97
N ASP A 477 84.21 45.65 -3.66
CA ASP A 477 84.92 46.94 -3.65
C ASP A 477 85.97 47.01 -2.52
N ASN A 478 85.70 46.50 -1.33
CA ASN A 478 86.69 46.42 -0.26
C ASN A 478 87.82 45.43 -0.58
N LEU A 479 87.61 44.35 -1.29
CA LEU A 479 88.68 43.47 -1.76
C LEU A 479 89.49 44.10 -2.89
N LYS A 480 89.00 44.97 -3.72
CA LYS A 480 89.74 45.76 -4.72
C LYS A 480 90.55 46.86 -4.08
N PHE A 481 90.16 47.42 -2.90
CA PHE A 481 90.93 48.43 -2.18
C PHE A 481 92.11 47.83 -1.34
N SER A 482 91.97 46.59 -0.82
CA SER A 482 93.03 45.93 -0.03
C SER A 482 94.17 45.36 -0.90
N GLY A 483 94.01 45.30 -2.22
CA GLY A 483 95.05 44.84 -3.17
C GLY A 483 95.97 45.94 -3.71
N ARG A 484 95.78 47.23 -3.31
CA ARG A 484 96.61 48.36 -3.81
C ARG A 484 97.60 48.90 -2.85
N HIS A 485 97.88 48.23 -1.76
CA HIS A 485 99.02 48.57 -0.82
C HIS A 485 99.86 47.34 -0.57
N LYS A 486 100.52 46.88 -1.61
CA LYS A 486 101.81 46.15 -1.53
C LYS A 486 102.55 46.38 -2.84
N TYR A 487 103.29 47.46 -2.88
CA TYR A 487 104.59 47.62 -3.49
C TYR A 487 105.12 48.95 -2.99
#